data_b6fdef1c02b7c5ccbebd3cfdc8a20f56
#
_entry.id   b6fdef1c02b7c5ccbebd3cfdc8a20f56
#
_cell.length_a   1.000
_cell.length_b   1.000
_cell.length_c   1.000
_cell.angle_alpha   90.00
_cell.angle_beta   90.00
_cell.angle_gamma   90.00
#
_symmetry.space_group_name_H-M   'P 1'
#
loop_
_entity.id
_entity.type
_entity.pdbx_description
1 polymer ?
#
loop_
_entity_poly.entity_id
_entity_poly.type
_entity_poly.pdbx_seq_one_letter_code
_entity_poly.pdbx_strand_id
1 'polypeptide(L)'
;MQTPVPAQPRIVAIGETLWDLFPDGPVWGGAPGNVACHAAGLGVAAVIVSRVGRDDLGDRGIATLESLGVDCRHVQRDDDRPTGSVAVS
;
A
#
# COMPACT_ATOMS: atom_id res chain seq x y z
N MET A 1 -20.35 2.66 35.90
CA MET A 1 -19.24 2.00 35.21
C MET A 1 -19.42 2.19 33.71
N GLN A 2 -18.40 2.71 33.06
CA GLN A 2 -18.46 2.91 31.60
C GLN A 2 -18.06 1.64 30.88
N THR A 3 -18.84 1.29 29.86
CA THR A 3 -18.43 0.22 28.96
C THR A 3 -17.28 0.72 28.09
N PRO A 4 -16.15 -0.02 27.97
CA PRO A 4 -15.07 0.40 27.11
C PRO A 4 -15.56 0.51 25.66
N VAL A 5 -15.12 1.55 24.96
CA VAL A 5 -15.38 1.67 23.53
C VAL A 5 -14.56 0.59 22.83
N PRO A 6 -15.19 -0.27 22.00
CA PRO A 6 -14.43 -1.26 21.26
C PRO A 6 -13.36 -0.59 20.39
N ALA A 7 -12.20 -1.19 20.29
CA ALA A 7 -11.18 -0.74 19.37
C ALA A 7 -11.73 -0.78 17.95
N GLN A 8 -11.43 0.24 17.16
CA GLN A 8 -11.79 0.24 15.74
C GLN A 8 -11.12 -0.94 15.05
N PRO A 9 -11.85 -1.69 14.20
CA PRO A 9 -11.24 -2.77 13.45
C PRO A 9 -10.15 -2.19 12.53
N ARG A 10 -9.06 -2.93 12.42
CA ARG A 10 -7.90 -2.52 11.65
C ARG A 10 -7.42 -3.71 10.83
N ILE A 11 -7.11 -3.46 9.58
CA ILE A 11 -6.51 -4.47 8.70
C ILE A 11 -5.04 -4.12 8.52
N VAL A 12 -4.17 -5.11 8.71
CA VAL A 12 -2.75 -5.00 8.43
C VAL A 12 -2.45 -5.90 7.25
N ALA A 13 -2.07 -5.32 6.13
CA ALA A 13 -1.69 -6.05 4.93
C ALA A 13 -0.18 -6.10 4.83
N ILE A 14 0.38 -7.31 4.73
CA ILE A 14 1.83 -7.53 4.72
C ILE A 14 2.22 -8.20 3.40
N GLY A 15 3.27 -7.71 2.77
CA GLY A 15 3.84 -8.32 1.58
C GLY A 15 4.36 -7.29 0.59
N GLU A 16 4.57 -7.74 -0.63
CA GLU A 16 5.14 -6.92 -1.68
C GLU A 16 4.05 -6.08 -2.36
N THR A 17 4.36 -4.80 -2.57
CA THR A 17 3.59 -3.92 -3.43
C THR A 17 4.44 -3.59 -4.66
N LEU A 18 3.80 -3.50 -5.81
CA LEU A 18 4.52 -3.31 -7.06
C LEU A 18 3.67 -2.55 -8.07
N TRP A 19 4.31 -2.11 -9.15
CA TRP A 19 3.64 -1.51 -10.29
C TRP A 19 3.46 -2.54 -11.41
N ASP A 20 2.24 -2.63 -11.93
CA ASP A 20 1.96 -3.35 -13.16
C ASP A 20 2.16 -2.36 -14.31
N LEU A 21 3.13 -2.64 -15.17
CA LEU A 21 3.51 -1.76 -16.28
C LEU A 21 2.77 -2.21 -17.54
N PHE A 22 1.58 -1.64 -17.75
CA PHE A 22 0.80 -1.87 -18.97
C PHE A 22 1.28 -0.95 -20.10
N PRO A 23 0.99 -1.28 -21.36
CA PRO A 23 1.31 -0.38 -22.48
C PRO A 23 0.75 1.03 -22.34
N ASP A 24 -0.41 1.17 -21.67
CA ASP A 24 -1.07 2.46 -21.45
C ASP A 24 -0.56 3.21 -20.22
N GLY A 25 0.28 2.57 -19.42
CA GLY A 25 0.87 3.19 -18.23
C GLY A 25 0.90 2.29 -17.02
N PRO A 26 1.58 2.73 -15.95
CA PRO A 26 1.71 1.95 -14.74
C PRO A 26 0.42 1.95 -13.91
N VAL A 27 0.10 0.79 -13.33
CA VAL A 27 -0.99 0.62 -12.37
C VAL A 27 -0.42 0.05 -11.08
N TRP A 28 -0.70 0.71 -9.97
CA TRP A 28 -0.23 0.25 -8.66
C TRP A 28 -0.98 -1.02 -8.26
N GLY A 29 -0.24 -2.04 -7.87
CA GLY A 29 -0.79 -3.36 -7.60
C GLY A 29 -0.09 -4.07 -6.46
N GLY A 30 -0.18 -5.40 -6.50
CA GLY A 30 0.25 -6.27 -5.43
C GLY A 30 -0.88 -6.57 -4.46
N ALA A 31 -0.92 -7.80 -3.95
CA ALA A 31 -2.01 -8.25 -3.09
C ALA A 31 -2.19 -7.37 -1.83
N PRO A 32 -1.11 -7.01 -1.09
CA PRO A 32 -1.29 -6.16 0.11
C PRO A 32 -1.86 -4.80 -0.21
N GLY A 33 -1.40 -4.17 -1.30
CA GLY A 33 -1.90 -2.86 -1.72
C GLY A 33 -3.39 -2.91 -2.08
N ASN A 34 -3.80 -3.93 -2.82
CA ASN A 34 -5.20 -4.11 -3.20
C ASN A 34 -6.09 -4.32 -1.98
N VAL A 35 -5.68 -5.16 -1.03
CA VAL A 35 -6.45 -5.42 0.20
C VAL A 35 -6.57 -4.14 1.02
N ALA A 36 -5.46 -3.41 1.22
CA ALA A 36 -5.45 -2.20 2.03
C ALA A 36 -6.31 -1.10 1.40
N CYS A 37 -6.22 -0.89 0.10
CA CYS A 37 -7.03 0.11 -0.60
C CYS A 37 -8.51 -0.22 -0.53
N HIS A 38 -8.87 -1.50 -0.70
CA HIS A 38 -10.26 -1.92 -0.63
C HIS A 38 -10.84 -1.72 0.77
N ALA A 39 -10.09 -2.11 1.80
CA ALA A 39 -10.48 -1.89 3.19
C ALA A 39 -10.66 -0.40 3.51
N ALA A 40 -9.72 0.42 3.10
CA ALA A 40 -9.79 1.87 3.31
C ALA A 40 -11.01 2.47 2.61
N GLY A 41 -11.33 2.00 1.41
CA GLY A 41 -12.52 2.43 0.68
C GLY A 41 -13.82 2.07 1.39
N LEU A 42 -13.82 1.05 2.24
CA LEU A 42 -14.96 0.66 3.07
C LEU A 42 -14.97 1.35 4.44
N GLY A 43 -14.06 2.29 4.68
CA GLY A 43 -13.97 2.99 5.95
C GLY A 43 -13.27 2.21 7.06
N VAL A 44 -12.60 1.12 6.74
CA VAL A 44 -11.82 0.33 7.69
C VAL A 44 -10.39 0.88 7.74
N ALA A 45 -9.86 1.07 8.95
CA ALA A 45 -8.47 1.50 9.11
C ALA A 45 -7.54 0.44 8.50
N ALA A 46 -6.71 0.85 7.56
CA ALA A 46 -5.81 -0.05 6.84
C ALA A 46 -4.37 0.40 7.00
N VAL A 47 -3.51 -0.55 7.37
CA VAL A 47 -2.06 -0.34 7.51
C VAL A 47 -1.38 -1.30 6.55
N ILE A 48 -0.39 -0.81 5.83
CA ILE A 48 0.40 -1.66 4.95
C ILE A 48 1.83 -1.79 5.49
N VAL A 49 2.31 -3.03 5.52
CA VAL A 49 3.70 -3.36 5.86
C VAL A 49 4.33 -3.91 4.59
N SER A 50 5.19 -3.14 3.98
CA SER A 50 5.77 -3.46 2.69
C SER A 50 7.14 -2.81 2.56
N ARG A 51 7.74 -2.93 1.39
CA ARG A 51 9.01 -2.31 1.07
C ARG A 51 9.00 -1.85 -0.38
N VAL A 52 9.43 -0.62 -0.61
CA VAL A 52 9.55 -0.06 -1.95
C VAL A 52 10.93 0.58 -2.10
N GLY A 53 11.38 0.75 -3.32
CA GLY A 53 12.65 1.43 -3.59
C GLY A 53 12.57 2.90 -3.22
N ARG A 54 13.74 3.49 -2.99
CA ARG A 54 13.87 4.94 -2.82
C ARG A 54 14.00 5.56 -4.20
N ASP A 55 12.91 5.54 -4.94
CA ASP A 55 12.83 5.99 -6.33
C ASP A 55 11.47 6.64 -6.61
N ASP A 56 11.32 7.17 -7.82
CA ASP A 56 10.08 7.84 -8.22
C ASP A 56 8.85 6.92 -8.14
N LEU A 57 8.99 5.68 -8.59
CA LEU A 57 7.89 4.71 -8.53
C LEU A 57 7.50 4.41 -7.08
N GLY A 58 8.47 4.32 -6.17
CA GLY A 58 8.20 4.13 -4.75
C GLY A 58 7.48 5.32 -4.15
N ASP A 59 7.92 6.53 -4.47
CA ASP A 59 7.28 7.76 -3.98
C ASP A 59 5.85 7.86 -4.48
N ARG A 60 5.62 7.57 -5.76
CA ARG A 60 4.29 7.60 -6.36
C ARG A 60 3.38 6.53 -5.78
N GLY A 61 3.91 5.35 -5.50
CA GLY A 61 3.16 4.26 -4.88
C GLY A 61 2.69 4.63 -3.49
N ILE A 62 3.58 5.16 -2.66
CA ILE A 62 3.23 5.61 -1.31
C ILE A 62 2.19 6.73 -1.37
N ALA A 63 2.39 7.72 -2.23
CA ALA A 63 1.44 8.82 -2.38
C ALA A 63 0.05 8.32 -2.81
N THR A 64 -0.01 7.35 -3.70
CA THR A 64 -1.26 6.74 -4.13
C THR A 64 -1.98 6.06 -2.96
N LEU A 65 -1.26 5.25 -2.18
CA LEU A 65 -1.84 4.56 -1.03
C LEU A 65 -2.32 5.55 0.02
N GLU A 66 -1.53 6.58 0.32
CA GLU A 66 -1.91 7.60 1.29
C GLU A 66 -3.14 8.38 0.83
N SER A 67 -3.26 8.68 -0.46
CA SER A 67 -4.42 9.38 -1.01
C SER A 67 -5.71 8.58 -0.86
N LEU A 68 -5.59 7.25 -0.76
CA LEU A 68 -6.72 6.35 -0.57
C LEU A 68 -6.98 6.03 0.91
N GLY A 69 -6.25 6.68 1.82
CA GLY A 69 -6.46 6.52 3.25
C GLY A 69 -5.69 5.39 3.91
N VAL A 70 -4.70 4.82 3.23
CA VAL A 70 -3.87 3.74 3.78
C VAL A 70 -2.73 4.32 4.60
N ASP A 71 -2.49 3.77 5.78
CA ASP A 71 -1.36 4.13 6.64
C ASP A 71 -0.09 3.46 6.11
N CYS A 72 0.85 4.28 5.64
CA CYS A 72 2.11 3.83 5.04
C CYS A 72 3.33 4.00 5.96
N ARG A 73 3.13 4.26 7.26
CA ARG A 73 4.25 4.48 8.20
C ARG A 73 5.18 3.29 8.33
N HIS A 74 4.70 2.10 7.98
CA HIS A 74 5.46 0.86 8.05
C HIS A 74 5.94 0.37 6.70
N VAL A 75 5.94 1.23 5.68
CA VAL A 75 6.54 0.93 4.39
C VAL A 75 8.01 1.29 4.45
N GLN A 76 8.87 0.29 4.29
CA GLN A 76 10.32 0.48 4.28
C GLN A 76 10.78 0.98 2.92
N ARG A 77 11.88 1.73 2.91
CA ARG A 77 12.52 2.21 1.69
C ARG A 77 13.83 1.45 1.48
N ASP A 78 14.00 0.90 0.30
CA ASP A 78 15.19 0.15 -0.07
C ASP A 78 16.14 1.06 -0.85
N ASP A 79 17.37 1.22 -0.34
CA ASP A 79 18.38 2.05 -1.00
C ASP A 79 19.09 1.30 -2.13
N ASP A 80 19.04 -0.03 -2.15
CA ASP A 80 19.82 -0.86 -3.06
C ASP A 80 18.98 -1.47 -4.19
N ARG A 81 17.65 -1.61 -3.99
CA ARG A 81 16.76 -2.25 -4.94
C ARG A 81 15.67 -1.30 -5.39
N PRO A 82 15.32 -1.32 -6.68
CA PRO A 82 14.21 -0.50 -7.17
C PRO A 82 12.87 -1.01 -6.66
N THR A 83 11.87 -0.15 -6.73
CA THR A 83 10.47 -0.54 -6.51
C THR A 83 10.10 -1.65 -7.50
N GLY A 84 9.42 -2.68 -7.00
CA GLY A 84 9.03 -3.80 -7.83
C GLY A 84 8.11 -3.39 -8.97
N SER A 85 8.30 -3.99 -10.12
CA SER A 85 7.45 -3.77 -11.29
C SER A 85 7.36 -5.04 -12.11
N VAL A 86 6.22 -5.21 -12.78
CA VAL A 86 5.97 -6.32 -13.68
C VAL A 86 5.47 -5.75 -15.00
N ALA A 87 6.15 -6.10 -16.08
CA ALA A 87 5.70 -5.73 -17.42
C ALA A 87 4.50 -6.60 -17.83
N VAL A 88 3.43 -5.96 -18.27
CA VAL A 88 2.22 -6.63 -18.72
C VAL A 88 2.01 -6.28 -20.20
N SER A 89 1.94 -7.31 -21.01
CA SER A 89 1.75 -7.14 -22.48
C SER A 89 0.31 -7.40 -22.90
#